data_9290bbf1834ad78df0220323d407b0a8
#
_entry.id   9290bbf1834ad78df0220323d407b0a8
#
_cell.length_a   1.000
_cell.length_b   1.000
_cell.length_c   1.000
_cell.angle_alpha   90.00
_cell.angle_beta   90.00
_cell.angle_gamma   90.00
#
_symmetry.space_group_name_H-M   'P 1'
#
loop_
_entity.id
_entity.type
_entity.pdbx_description
1 polymer ?
#
loop_
_entity_poly.entity_id
_entity_poly.type
_entity_poly.pdbx_seq_one_letter_code
_entity_poly.pdbx_strand_id
1 'polypeptide(L)'
;MLKCTLNSDELAKAKAIVDGSQKIVISTHISPDGDAIGSSCAMAQMLVKMGKEVTIVLPDHAPAYLSWLSGNEYAVVCKDQGEETAKRIEEADAIFILDYNHLGRIGETVKKLLEAQMGVKPFILIDHHEQPATFPEVVYSDTSICSTCEMVFHFAGAMNWLELIDVPTAQAIYCGIMTDTMSFRFPSVSPETHEIAAWLMRKGLKPHVVHENVLDSQRVERLRLMGYALSECMTVIPEYKAAFIAITKDKLDHFKPQSGDTEGLVNMALSVEGTTIAAFFREDDDCVRISFRSKGTRDVNQMARAHFNGGGHKNAAGARLHESLEHTIGKFLELLQKGEI
;
A
#
# COMPACT_ATOMS: atom_id res chain seq x y z
N MET A 1 -21.56 -7.74 -7.45
CA MET A 1 -21.08 -6.53 -6.76
C MET A 1 -20.33 -6.81 -5.46
N LEU A 2 -20.85 -7.51 -4.45
CA LEU A 2 -20.11 -7.78 -3.19
C LEU A 2 -19.35 -9.10 -3.25
N LYS A 3 -18.05 -9.08 -2.94
CA LYS A 3 -17.14 -10.23 -2.96
C LYS A 3 -16.44 -10.45 -1.60
N CYS A 4 -17.13 -10.24 -0.48
CA CYS A 4 -16.57 -10.59 0.82
C CYS A 4 -16.55 -12.11 0.98
N THR A 5 -15.36 -12.69 1.18
CA THR A 5 -15.17 -14.14 1.32
C THR A 5 -15.40 -14.65 2.73
N LEU A 6 -15.62 -13.76 3.71
CA LEU A 6 -15.96 -14.14 5.08
C LEU A 6 -17.32 -14.86 5.12
N ASN A 7 -17.36 -15.98 5.79
CA ASN A 7 -18.61 -16.70 6.04
C ASN A 7 -19.46 -16.01 7.12
N SER A 8 -20.68 -16.53 7.37
CA SER A 8 -21.62 -15.95 8.34
C SER A 8 -21.07 -15.87 9.76
N ASP A 9 -20.28 -16.87 10.19
CA ASP A 9 -19.73 -16.94 11.55
C ASP A 9 -18.58 -15.95 11.72
N GLU A 10 -17.73 -15.80 10.70
CA GLU A 10 -16.66 -14.80 10.66
C GLU A 10 -17.21 -13.37 10.64
N LEU A 11 -18.26 -13.12 9.87
CA LEU A 11 -18.95 -11.82 9.85
C LEU A 11 -19.63 -11.53 11.19
N ALA A 12 -20.28 -12.52 11.81
CA ALA A 12 -20.88 -12.38 13.14
C ALA A 12 -19.80 -12.08 14.19
N LYS A 13 -18.63 -12.73 14.10
CA LYS A 13 -17.48 -12.48 14.97
C LYS A 13 -16.92 -11.06 14.77
N ALA A 14 -16.71 -10.64 13.52
CA ALA A 14 -16.27 -9.27 13.21
C ALA A 14 -17.24 -8.23 13.77
N LYS A 15 -18.56 -8.47 13.59
CA LYS A 15 -19.60 -7.60 14.13
C LYS A 15 -19.55 -7.53 15.65
N ALA A 16 -19.44 -8.67 16.33
CA ALA A 16 -19.35 -8.72 17.79
C ALA A 16 -18.13 -7.97 18.33
N ILE A 17 -16.97 -8.09 17.66
CA ILE A 17 -15.75 -7.35 18.01
C ILE A 17 -16.00 -5.84 17.88
N VAL A 18 -16.54 -5.38 16.74
CA VAL A 18 -16.78 -3.95 16.55
C VAL A 18 -17.84 -3.40 17.49
N ASP A 19 -18.97 -4.13 17.67
CA ASP A 19 -20.05 -3.69 18.55
C ASP A 19 -19.57 -3.59 20.02
N GLY A 20 -18.74 -4.55 20.46
CA GLY A 20 -18.18 -4.60 21.82
C GLY A 20 -17.03 -3.64 22.10
N SER A 21 -16.48 -2.99 21.07
CA SER A 21 -15.32 -2.11 21.19
C SER A 21 -15.75 -0.63 21.19
N GLN A 22 -15.16 0.19 22.04
CA GLN A 22 -15.31 1.64 22.01
C GLN A 22 -14.08 2.32 21.41
N LYS A 23 -12.87 1.88 21.79
CA LYS A 23 -11.59 2.39 21.29
C LYS A 23 -11.02 1.41 20.28
N ILE A 24 -10.85 1.86 19.04
CA ILE A 24 -10.36 1.00 17.94
C ILE A 24 -9.09 1.60 17.35
N VAL A 25 -8.05 0.78 17.25
CA VAL A 25 -6.83 1.13 16.53
C VAL A 25 -6.89 0.51 15.13
N ILE A 26 -6.47 1.29 14.13
CA ILE A 26 -6.23 0.83 12.76
C ILE A 26 -4.72 0.97 12.52
N SER A 27 -4.08 -0.10 12.07
CA SER A 27 -2.66 -0.08 11.72
C SER A 27 -2.46 -0.40 10.25
N THR A 28 -1.41 0.19 9.64
CA THR A 28 -1.01 -0.07 8.27
C THR A 28 0.51 -0.18 8.14
N HIS A 29 1.04 -0.45 6.94
CA HIS A 29 2.46 -0.75 6.72
C HIS A 29 3.38 0.48 6.73
N ILE A 30 4.71 0.24 6.83
CA ILE A 30 5.76 1.28 6.68
C ILE A 30 5.74 1.87 5.27
N SER A 31 6.11 3.15 5.16
CA SER A 31 6.05 3.88 3.89
C SER A 31 4.66 3.76 3.24
N PRO A 32 3.60 4.16 3.96
CA PRO A 32 2.23 3.94 3.53
C PRO A 32 1.94 4.66 2.22
N ASP A 33 1.23 3.98 1.34
CA ASP A 33 0.81 4.48 0.04
C ASP A 33 -0.66 4.89 0.01
N GLY A 34 -1.21 5.06 -1.20
CA GLY A 34 -2.60 5.50 -1.35
C GLY A 34 -3.63 4.47 -0.91
N ASP A 35 -3.31 3.16 -1.00
CA ASP A 35 -4.22 2.10 -0.55
C ASP A 35 -4.19 1.95 0.98
N ALA A 36 -3.01 2.00 1.57
CA ALA A 36 -2.82 1.98 3.01
C ALA A 36 -3.54 3.15 3.71
N ILE A 37 -3.35 4.37 3.22
CA ILE A 37 -4.00 5.56 3.79
C ILE A 37 -5.49 5.60 3.44
N GLY A 38 -5.86 5.28 2.20
CA GLY A 38 -7.24 5.26 1.75
C GLY A 38 -8.10 4.29 2.54
N SER A 39 -7.64 3.04 2.71
CA SER A 39 -8.35 2.01 3.48
C SER A 39 -8.46 2.37 4.96
N SER A 40 -7.38 2.88 5.56
CA SER A 40 -7.37 3.32 6.95
C SER A 40 -8.32 4.50 7.20
N CYS A 41 -8.28 5.53 6.35
CA CYS A 41 -9.17 6.69 6.43
C CYS A 41 -10.65 6.30 6.21
N ALA A 42 -10.93 5.45 5.22
CA ALA A 42 -12.30 5.01 4.95
C ALA A 42 -12.89 4.21 6.12
N MET A 43 -12.12 3.26 6.66
CA MET A 43 -12.53 2.47 7.83
C MET A 43 -12.72 3.37 9.07
N ALA A 44 -11.78 4.27 9.33
CA ALA A 44 -11.87 5.19 10.47
C ALA A 44 -13.13 6.06 10.41
N GLN A 45 -13.43 6.65 9.24
CA GLN A 45 -14.63 7.48 9.06
C GLN A 45 -15.92 6.68 9.32
N MET A 46 -16.02 5.44 8.83
CA MET A 46 -17.18 4.60 9.09
C MET A 46 -17.34 4.27 10.57
N LEU A 47 -16.26 3.89 11.25
CA LEU A 47 -16.27 3.57 12.68
C LEU A 47 -16.60 4.79 13.53
N VAL A 48 -16.07 5.97 13.20
CA VAL A 48 -16.41 7.24 13.90
C VAL A 48 -17.89 7.58 13.75
N LYS A 49 -18.50 7.38 12.58
CA LYS A 49 -19.94 7.54 12.36
C LYS A 49 -20.79 6.56 13.19
N MET A 50 -20.20 5.44 13.59
CA MET A 50 -20.81 4.49 14.54
C MET A 50 -20.59 4.90 16.01
N GLY A 51 -19.96 6.04 16.29
CA GLY A 51 -19.67 6.55 17.64
C GLY A 51 -18.44 5.93 18.29
N LYS A 52 -17.53 5.31 17.51
CA LYS A 52 -16.27 4.76 18.03
C LYS A 52 -15.19 5.84 18.14
N GLU A 53 -14.29 5.69 19.11
CA GLU A 53 -13.03 6.42 19.20
C GLU A 53 -11.97 5.70 18.39
N VAL A 54 -11.47 6.33 17.32
CA VAL A 54 -10.56 5.67 16.38
C VAL A 54 -9.21 6.37 16.35
N THR A 55 -8.15 5.56 16.31
CA THR A 55 -6.77 6.04 16.07
C THR A 55 -6.18 5.24 14.91
N ILE A 56 -5.67 5.94 13.88
CA ILE A 56 -4.87 5.33 12.82
C ILE A 56 -3.40 5.41 13.24
N VAL A 57 -2.74 4.27 13.39
CA VAL A 57 -1.31 4.18 13.69
C VAL A 57 -0.52 4.05 12.40
N LEU A 58 0.23 5.09 12.08
CA LEU A 58 1.17 5.11 10.96
C LEU A 58 2.59 4.90 11.48
N PRO A 59 3.33 3.88 11.00
CA PRO A 59 4.74 3.72 11.37
C PRO A 59 5.61 4.90 10.91
N ASP A 60 5.37 5.39 9.69
CA ASP A 60 6.06 6.49 9.01
C ASP A 60 5.06 7.56 8.53
N HIS A 61 5.59 8.71 8.13
CA HIS A 61 4.77 9.75 7.48
C HIS A 61 4.18 9.26 6.16
N ALA A 62 2.89 9.54 5.97
CA ALA A 62 2.25 9.40 4.67
C ALA A 62 2.83 10.41 3.65
N PRO A 63 2.82 10.08 2.35
CA PRO A 63 3.13 11.04 1.31
C PRO A 63 2.25 12.28 1.38
N ALA A 64 2.86 13.46 1.16
CA ALA A 64 2.15 14.74 1.30
C ALA A 64 0.92 14.87 0.37
N TYR A 65 0.94 14.22 -0.79
CA TYR A 65 -0.17 14.23 -1.74
C TYR A 65 -1.41 13.45 -1.25
N LEU A 66 -1.33 12.76 -0.10
CA LEU A 66 -2.46 12.09 0.53
C LEU A 66 -3.04 12.88 1.71
N SER A 67 -2.43 14.00 2.12
CA SER A 67 -2.82 14.76 3.30
C SER A 67 -4.22 15.39 3.22
N TRP A 68 -4.77 15.53 2.02
CA TRP A 68 -6.11 16.07 1.77
C TRP A 68 -7.25 15.09 2.11
N LEU A 69 -6.96 13.80 2.24
CA LEU A 69 -7.97 12.79 2.58
C LEU A 69 -8.50 13.02 3.99
N SER A 70 -9.82 13.13 4.12
CA SER A 70 -10.49 13.11 5.43
C SER A 70 -10.24 11.77 6.11
N GLY A 71 -10.01 11.81 7.42
CA GLY A 71 -9.60 10.63 8.20
C GLY A 71 -8.15 10.69 8.65
N ASN A 72 -7.29 11.48 7.97
CA ASN A 72 -5.92 11.71 8.40
C ASN A 72 -5.84 12.41 9.78
N GLU A 73 -6.89 13.14 10.19
CA GLU A 73 -6.99 13.76 11.51
C GLU A 73 -7.02 12.75 12.66
N TYR A 74 -7.30 11.48 12.37
CA TYR A 74 -7.25 10.39 13.37
C TYR A 74 -5.87 9.71 13.43
N ALA A 75 -4.90 10.15 12.61
CA ALA A 75 -3.59 9.51 12.51
C ALA A 75 -2.61 9.98 13.59
N VAL A 76 -1.88 9.00 14.13
CA VAL A 76 -0.70 9.19 14.98
C VAL A 76 0.49 8.56 14.28
N VAL A 77 1.55 9.36 14.06
CA VAL A 77 2.78 8.88 13.40
C VAL A 77 3.76 8.40 14.46
N CYS A 78 4.01 7.09 14.50
CA CYS A 78 4.85 6.47 15.53
C CYS A 78 6.27 7.04 15.58
N LYS A 79 6.85 7.38 14.44
CA LYS A 79 8.18 7.97 14.34
C LYS A 79 8.34 9.27 15.14
N ASP A 80 7.28 10.06 15.24
CA ASP A 80 7.27 11.35 15.94
C ASP A 80 6.63 11.27 17.33
N GLN A 81 5.67 10.34 17.51
CA GLN A 81 4.77 10.26 18.66
C GLN A 81 4.75 8.83 19.24
N GLY A 82 5.93 8.26 19.48
CA GLY A 82 6.06 6.86 19.93
C GLY A 82 5.35 6.54 21.24
N GLU A 83 5.38 7.44 22.24
CA GLU A 83 4.69 7.25 23.51
C GLU A 83 3.17 7.30 23.36
N GLU A 84 2.66 8.25 22.57
CA GLU A 84 1.22 8.34 22.27
C GLU A 84 0.75 7.12 21.49
N THR A 85 1.56 6.65 20.51
CA THR A 85 1.28 5.43 19.75
C THR A 85 1.17 4.22 20.67
N ALA A 86 2.12 4.04 21.59
CA ALA A 86 2.09 2.95 22.56
C ALA A 86 0.85 3.00 23.45
N LYS A 87 0.52 4.18 23.98
CA LYS A 87 -0.67 4.40 24.78
C LYS A 87 -1.96 4.08 24.01
N ARG A 88 -2.11 4.53 22.76
CA ARG A 88 -3.31 4.27 21.95
C ARG A 88 -3.50 2.79 21.67
N ILE A 89 -2.40 2.06 21.37
CA ILE A 89 -2.44 0.62 21.18
C ILE A 89 -2.81 -0.10 22.49
N GLU A 90 -2.24 0.33 23.62
CA GLU A 90 -2.53 -0.27 24.92
C GLU A 90 -3.98 -0.05 25.37
N GLU A 91 -4.56 1.13 25.10
CA GLU A 91 -5.94 1.47 25.47
C GLU A 91 -7.00 0.92 24.49
N ALA A 92 -6.63 0.42 23.32
CA ALA A 92 -7.58 -0.06 22.32
C ALA A 92 -8.34 -1.30 22.82
N ASP A 93 -9.61 -1.42 22.44
CA ASP A 93 -10.43 -2.62 22.66
C ASP A 93 -10.30 -3.62 21.52
N ALA A 94 -10.01 -3.14 20.29
CA ALA A 94 -9.79 -3.96 19.10
C ALA A 94 -8.80 -3.28 18.15
N ILE A 95 -8.17 -4.10 17.29
CA ILE A 95 -7.15 -3.63 16.35
C ILE A 95 -7.50 -4.14 14.94
N PHE A 96 -7.60 -3.19 13.98
CA PHE A 96 -7.65 -3.51 12.56
C PHE A 96 -6.25 -3.49 11.95
N ILE A 97 -5.97 -4.49 11.15
CA ILE A 97 -4.78 -4.63 10.32
C ILE A 97 -5.21 -4.40 8.88
N LEU A 98 -4.79 -3.28 8.27
CA LEU A 98 -5.18 -2.93 6.92
C LEU A 98 -3.96 -2.81 6.01
N ASP A 99 -4.02 -3.48 4.87
CA ASP A 99 -3.05 -3.39 3.77
C ASP A 99 -1.65 -3.94 4.13
N TYR A 100 -1.60 -4.93 4.99
CA TYR A 100 -0.40 -5.74 5.18
C TYR A 100 -0.73 -7.13 5.71
N ASN A 101 0.03 -8.11 5.23
CA ASN A 101 -0.20 -9.53 5.47
C ASN A 101 0.46 -10.07 6.75
N HIS A 102 1.50 -9.43 7.27
CA HIS A 102 2.21 -9.87 8.49
C HIS A 102 2.94 -8.70 9.18
N LEU A 103 3.18 -8.82 10.49
CA LEU A 103 3.77 -7.76 11.32
C LEU A 103 5.20 -7.32 10.92
N GLY A 104 5.90 -8.06 10.07
CA GLY A 104 7.21 -7.63 9.54
C GLY A 104 7.15 -6.41 8.62
N ARG A 105 5.94 -5.98 8.17
CA ARG A 105 5.77 -4.83 7.28
C ARG A 105 5.50 -3.49 7.98
N ILE A 106 5.43 -3.46 9.32
CA ILE A 106 5.01 -2.27 10.08
C ILE A 106 6.14 -1.60 10.87
N GLY A 107 7.39 -2.02 10.65
CA GLY A 107 8.56 -1.52 11.39
C GLY A 107 8.65 -2.07 12.81
N GLU A 108 9.87 -2.16 13.34
CA GLU A 108 10.15 -2.86 14.59
C GLU A 108 9.45 -2.28 15.83
N THR A 109 9.24 -0.95 15.87
CA THR A 109 8.61 -0.30 17.03
C THR A 109 7.13 -0.67 17.10
N VAL A 110 6.36 -0.44 16.03
CA VAL A 110 4.94 -0.76 16.00
C VAL A 110 4.71 -2.27 16.10
N LYS A 111 5.57 -3.07 15.46
CA LYS A 111 5.54 -4.53 15.55
C LYS A 111 5.57 -5.02 16.99
N LYS A 112 6.56 -4.57 17.80
CA LYS A 112 6.66 -4.96 19.22
C LYS A 112 5.42 -4.55 20.02
N LEU A 113 4.85 -3.38 19.74
CA LEU A 113 3.65 -2.90 20.42
C LEU A 113 2.44 -3.78 20.08
N LEU A 114 2.27 -4.18 18.80
CA LEU A 114 1.17 -5.06 18.40
C LEU A 114 1.38 -6.50 18.85
N GLU A 115 2.61 -7.02 18.80
CA GLU A 115 2.93 -8.37 19.32
C GLU A 115 2.57 -8.52 20.79
N ALA A 116 2.76 -7.47 21.60
CA ALA A 116 2.36 -7.46 23.01
C ALA A 116 0.84 -7.53 23.23
N GLN A 117 0.03 -7.24 22.22
CA GLN A 117 -1.43 -7.31 22.28
C GLN A 117 -2.00 -8.62 21.74
N MET A 118 -1.18 -9.48 21.10
CA MET A 118 -1.64 -10.76 20.56
C MET A 118 -2.15 -11.67 21.67
N GLY A 119 -3.35 -12.23 21.48
CA GLY A 119 -4.03 -13.03 22.50
C GLY A 119 -4.60 -12.25 23.70
N VAL A 120 -4.43 -10.92 23.72
CA VAL A 120 -5.01 -10.02 24.72
C VAL A 120 -6.20 -9.26 24.15
N LYS A 121 -6.07 -8.79 22.90
CA LYS A 121 -7.10 -8.03 22.20
C LYS A 121 -7.46 -8.71 20.88
N PRO A 122 -8.71 -8.57 20.41
CA PRO A 122 -9.10 -9.10 19.12
C PRO A 122 -8.50 -8.27 17.96
N PHE A 123 -8.04 -9.00 16.94
CA PHE A 123 -7.53 -8.43 15.70
C PHE A 123 -8.44 -8.80 14.51
N ILE A 124 -8.66 -7.84 13.61
CA ILE A 124 -9.33 -8.04 12.32
C ILE A 124 -8.36 -7.64 11.22
N LEU A 125 -8.01 -8.59 10.36
CA LEU A 125 -7.14 -8.35 9.20
C LEU A 125 -7.99 -8.23 7.94
N ILE A 126 -7.74 -7.17 7.15
CA ILE A 126 -8.27 -6.98 5.79
C ILE A 126 -7.09 -6.62 4.90
N ASP A 127 -6.73 -7.52 3.98
CA ASP A 127 -5.51 -7.39 3.18
C ASP A 127 -5.57 -8.23 1.90
N HIS A 128 -5.03 -7.69 0.80
CA HIS A 128 -4.99 -8.36 -0.50
C HIS A 128 -3.63 -8.97 -0.86
N HIS A 129 -2.68 -8.97 0.06
CA HIS A 129 -1.35 -9.55 -0.15
C HIS A 129 -1.36 -11.07 0.08
N GLU A 130 -0.37 -11.76 -0.53
CA GLU A 130 -0.17 -13.19 -0.37
C GLU A 130 0.30 -13.55 1.06
N GLN A 131 -0.03 -14.76 1.52
CA GLN A 131 0.42 -15.34 2.79
C GLN A 131 0.03 -14.50 4.03
N PRO A 132 -1.27 -14.33 4.30
CA PRO A 132 -1.76 -13.58 5.43
C PRO A 132 -1.37 -14.24 6.77
N ALA A 133 -1.16 -13.41 7.79
CA ALA A 133 -0.97 -13.88 9.16
C ALA A 133 -2.21 -14.63 9.67
N THR A 134 -1.99 -15.60 10.53
CA THR A 134 -3.05 -16.49 11.07
C THR A 134 -3.44 -16.19 12.51
N PHE A 135 -2.80 -15.20 13.16
CA PHE A 135 -3.09 -14.84 14.53
C PHE A 135 -4.35 -13.97 14.72
N PRO A 136 -4.81 -13.16 13.73
CA PRO A 136 -6.03 -12.37 13.89
C PRO A 136 -7.28 -13.26 14.05
N GLU A 137 -8.24 -12.82 14.86
CA GLU A 137 -9.51 -13.50 15.12
C GLU A 137 -10.40 -13.55 13.89
N VAL A 138 -10.29 -12.56 13.00
CA VAL A 138 -10.96 -12.50 11.70
C VAL A 138 -9.92 -12.17 10.64
N VAL A 139 -9.86 -12.98 9.60
CA VAL A 139 -8.94 -12.82 8.47
C VAL A 139 -9.74 -12.72 7.18
N TYR A 140 -9.88 -11.51 6.66
CA TYR A 140 -10.38 -11.27 5.31
C TYR A 140 -9.19 -10.98 4.40
N SER A 141 -8.75 -12.01 3.69
CA SER A 141 -7.63 -11.93 2.75
C SER A 141 -8.06 -12.51 1.40
N ASP A 142 -7.85 -11.73 0.34
CA ASP A 142 -8.18 -12.14 -1.03
C ASP A 142 -7.24 -11.47 -2.04
N THR A 143 -6.30 -12.21 -2.57
CA THR A 143 -5.30 -11.73 -3.55
C THR A 143 -5.88 -11.49 -4.96
N SER A 144 -7.13 -11.85 -5.21
CA SER A 144 -7.81 -11.59 -6.48
C SER A 144 -8.45 -10.20 -6.55
N ILE A 145 -8.56 -9.52 -5.41
CA ILE A 145 -9.09 -8.16 -5.29
C ILE A 145 -7.96 -7.15 -5.48
N CYS A 146 -8.24 -6.07 -6.19
CA CYS A 146 -7.19 -5.18 -6.68
C CYS A 146 -6.54 -4.28 -5.62
N SER A 147 -7.20 -4.10 -4.46
CA SER A 147 -6.72 -3.23 -3.38
C SER A 147 -7.42 -3.52 -2.06
N THR A 148 -6.79 -3.17 -0.95
CA THR A 148 -7.43 -3.21 0.38
C THR A 148 -8.61 -2.23 0.47
N CYS A 149 -8.59 -1.11 -0.23
CA CYS A 149 -9.73 -0.19 -0.33
C CYS A 149 -10.96 -0.85 -0.97
N GLU A 150 -10.79 -1.66 -2.03
CA GLU A 150 -11.88 -2.45 -2.61
C GLU A 150 -12.40 -3.48 -1.59
N MET A 151 -11.50 -4.13 -0.84
CA MET A 151 -11.89 -5.06 0.22
C MET A 151 -12.65 -4.37 1.35
N VAL A 152 -12.26 -3.15 1.76
CA VAL A 152 -12.98 -2.35 2.76
C VAL A 152 -14.41 -2.04 2.27
N PHE A 153 -14.61 -1.73 0.98
CA PHE A 153 -15.95 -1.57 0.41
C PHE A 153 -16.76 -2.87 0.49
N HIS A 154 -16.18 -4.00 0.13
CA HIS A 154 -16.84 -5.30 0.22
C HIS A 154 -17.19 -5.68 1.66
N PHE A 155 -16.26 -5.44 2.59
CA PHE A 155 -16.48 -5.66 4.02
C PHE A 155 -17.62 -4.77 4.54
N ALA A 156 -17.62 -3.48 4.20
CA ALA A 156 -18.72 -2.57 4.55
C ALA A 156 -20.07 -3.06 4.01
N GLY A 157 -20.08 -3.61 2.81
CA GLY A 157 -21.31 -4.21 2.24
C GLY A 157 -21.79 -5.42 3.02
N ALA A 158 -20.89 -6.34 3.38
CA ALA A 158 -21.22 -7.53 4.16
C ALA A 158 -21.67 -7.20 5.59
N MET A 159 -21.12 -6.13 6.17
CA MET A 159 -21.50 -5.62 7.50
C MET A 159 -22.75 -4.72 7.49
N ASN A 160 -23.36 -4.48 6.33
CA ASN A 160 -24.48 -3.53 6.13
C ASN A 160 -24.12 -2.07 6.48
N TRP A 161 -22.89 -1.63 6.21
CA TRP A 161 -22.38 -0.28 6.49
C TRP A 161 -22.34 0.65 5.27
N LEU A 162 -22.85 0.23 4.11
CA LEU A 162 -22.77 1.04 2.87
C LEU A 162 -23.38 2.44 3.02
N GLU A 163 -24.39 2.60 3.88
CA GLU A 163 -24.98 3.92 4.15
C GLU A 163 -24.07 4.85 4.96
N LEU A 164 -23.00 4.33 5.60
CA LEU A 164 -22.00 5.13 6.26
C LEU A 164 -20.99 5.75 5.28
N ILE A 165 -20.97 5.27 4.03
CA ILE A 165 -20.09 5.78 2.97
C ILE A 165 -20.70 7.07 2.41
N ASP A 166 -20.20 8.20 2.85
CA ASP A 166 -20.44 9.53 2.30
C ASP A 166 -19.34 9.93 1.29
N VAL A 167 -19.36 11.17 0.81
CA VAL A 167 -18.39 11.64 -0.19
C VAL A 167 -16.94 11.55 0.31
N PRO A 168 -16.59 12.01 1.53
CA PRO A 168 -15.22 11.84 2.05
C PRO A 168 -14.76 10.39 2.12
N THR A 169 -15.60 9.49 2.63
CA THR A 169 -15.30 8.05 2.68
C THR A 169 -15.14 7.45 1.28
N ALA A 170 -16.00 7.86 0.34
CA ALA A 170 -15.92 7.44 -1.06
C ALA A 170 -14.63 7.93 -1.75
N GLN A 171 -14.15 9.14 -1.42
CA GLN A 171 -12.87 9.66 -1.90
C GLN A 171 -11.69 8.82 -1.39
N ALA A 172 -11.70 8.41 -0.13
CA ALA A 172 -10.65 7.58 0.45
C ALA A 172 -10.61 6.18 -0.20
N ILE A 173 -11.78 5.52 -0.35
CA ILE A 173 -11.88 4.22 -1.04
C ILE A 173 -11.40 4.33 -2.48
N TYR A 174 -11.88 5.33 -3.22
CA TYR A 174 -11.49 5.51 -4.62
C TYR A 174 -10.01 5.83 -4.77
N CYS A 175 -9.42 6.60 -3.85
CA CYS A 175 -8.01 6.93 -3.86
C CYS A 175 -7.14 5.67 -3.80
N GLY A 176 -7.42 4.73 -2.89
CA GLY A 176 -6.66 3.49 -2.80
C GLY A 176 -6.84 2.61 -4.04
N ILE A 177 -8.08 2.40 -4.50
CA ILE A 177 -8.32 1.64 -5.74
C ILE A 177 -7.56 2.26 -6.92
N MET A 178 -7.62 3.58 -7.07
CA MET A 178 -6.95 4.30 -8.17
C MET A 178 -5.43 4.19 -8.10
N THR A 179 -4.85 4.36 -6.92
CA THR A 179 -3.38 4.33 -6.77
C THR A 179 -2.83 2.92 -6.98
N ASP A 180 -3.44 1.91 -6.38
CA ASP A 180 -2.96 0.53 -6.44
C ASP A 180 -3.19 -0.15 -7.81
N THR A 181 -4.10 0.39 -8.60
CA THR A 181 -4.35 -0.06 -9.97
C THR A 181 -3.70 0.82 -11.05
N MET A 182 -2.92 1.84 -10.66
CA MET A 182 -2.42 2.85 -11.61
C MET A 182 -3.54 3.44 -12.49
N SER A 183 -4.59 3.93 -11.87
CA SER A 183 -5.79 4.42 -12.55
C SER A 183 -6.48 3.36 -13.42
N PHE A 184 -6.79 2.21 -12.82
CA PHE A 184 -7.52 1.09 -13.45
C PHE A 184 -6.80 0.46 -14.64
N ARG A 185 -5.46 0.44 -14.64
CA ARG A 185 -4.64 -0.10 -15.75
C ARG A 185 -4.12 -1.50 -15.50
N PHE A 186 -4.15 -2.00 -14.26
CA PHE A 186 -3.57 -3.30 -13.93
C PHE A 186 -4.55 -4.46 -14.20
N PRO A 187 -4.00 -5.67 -14.46
CA PRO A 187 -4.82 -6.87 -14.70
C PRO A 187 -5.69 -7.31 -13.51
N SER A 188 -5.41 -6.82 -12.32
CA SER A 188 -6.20 -7.05 -11.11
C SER A 188 -7.56 -6.33 -11.13
N VAL A 189 -7.73 -5.34 -12.01
CA VAL A 189 -9.00 -4.62 -12.15
C VAL A 189 -10.07 -5.54 -12.73
N SER A 190 -11.18 -5.67 -12.05
CA SER A 190 -12.32 -6.51 -12.41
C SER A 190 -13.53 -5.66 -12.81
N PRO A 191 -14.58 -6.26 -13.42
CA PRO A 191 -15.86 -5.56 -13.62
C PRO A 191 -16.43 -4.99 -12.32
N GLU A 192 -16.27 -5.72 -11.21
CA GLU A 192 -16.74 -5.29 -9.89
C GLU A 192 -16.01 -4.05 -9.38
N THR A 193 -14.70 -3.93 -9.65
CA THR A 193 -13.92 -2.72 -9.34
C THR A 193 -14.54 -1.49 -10.02
N HIS A 194 -14.93 -1.60 -11.29
CA HIS A 194 -15.62 -0.53 -12.02
C HIS A 194 -17.04 -0.27 -11.51
N GLU A 195 -17.76 -1.33 -11.11
CA GLU A 195 -19.09 -1.18 -10.49
C GLU A 195 -19.02 -0.43 -9.16
N ILE A 196 -17.99 -0.71 -8.36
CA ILE A 196 -17.72 0.03 -7.11
C ILE A 196 -17.41 1.49 -7.41
N ALA A 197 -16.54 1.78 -8.37
CA ALA A 197 -16.25 3.16 -8.78
C ALA A 197 -17.54 3.89 -9.23
N ALA A 198 -18.37 3.24 -10.04
CA ALA A 198 -19.66 3.79 -10.46
C ALA A 198 -20.63 3.99 -9.28
N TRP A 199 -20.62 3.07 -8.30
CA TRP A 199 -21.44 3.21 -7.08
C TRP A 199 -20.99 4.41 -6.25
N LEU A 200 -19.68 4.57 -6.02
CA LEU A 200 -19.10 5.71 -5.32
C LEU A 200 -19.44 7.04 -6.02
N MET A 201 -19.42 7.07 -7.36
CA MET A 201 -19.83 8.24 -8.14
C MET A 201 -21.32 8.58 -7.94
N ARG A 202 -22.20 7.57 -7.83
CA ARG A 202 -23.63 7.80 -7.51
C ARG A 202 -23.81 8.37 -6.10
N LYS A 203 -22.89 8.10 -5.16
CA LYS A 203 -22.88 8.72 -3.83
C LYS A 203 -22.30 10.16 -3.84
N GLY A 204 -21.86 10.66 -4.99
CA GLY A 204 -21.38 12.04 -5.16
C GLY A 204 -19.87 12.18 -5.30
N LEU A 205 -19.11 11.07 -5.33
CA LEU A 205 -17.69 11.09 -5.65
C LEU A 205 -17.45 11.76 -7.01
N LYS A 206 -16.47 12.64 -7.06
CA LYS A 206 -15.95 13.25 -8.29
C LYS A 206 -14.54 12.71 -8.55
N PRO A 207 -14.35 11.72 -9.43
CA PRO A 207 -13.04 11.09 -9.68
C PRO A 207 -11.93 12.08 -10.01
N HIS A 208 -12.22 13.11 -10.85
CA HIS A 208 -11.22 14.10 -11.21
C HIS A 208 -10.62 14.82 -10.00
N VAL A 209 -11.40 15.09 -8.93
CA VAL A 209 -10.89 15.72 -7.70
C VAL A 209 -9.84 14.83 -7.04
N VAL A 210 -10.03 13.51 -7.02
CA VAL A 210 -9.04 12.57 -6.48
C VAL A 210 -7.79 12.55 -7.36
N HIS A 211 -7.95 12.49 -8.70
CA HIS A 211 -6.82 12.53 -9.63
C HIS A 211 -6.02 13.83 -9.52
N GLU A 212 -6.69 14.99 -9.46
CA GLU A 212 -6.05 16.30 -9.29
C GLU A 212 -5.19 16.34 -8.01
N ASN A 213 -5.71 15.87 -6.89
CA ASN A 213 -4.96 15.87 -5.63
C ASN A 213 -3.79 14.87 -5.62
N VAL A 214 -3.93 13.71 -6.25
CA VAL A 214 -2.92 12.64 -6.20
C VAL A 214 -1.91 12.75 -7.35
N LEU A 215 -2.36 13.04 -8.58
CA LEU A 215 -1.53 12.98 -9.78
C LEU A 215 -1.14 14.35 -10.31
N ASP A 216 -1.98 15.39 -10.13
CA ASP A 216 -1.80 16.69 -10.79
C ASP A 216 -1.33 17.79 -9.81
N SER A 217 -1.04 17.44 -8.55
CA SER A 217 -0.52 18.34 -7.49
C SER A 217 0.97 18.11 -7.20
N GLN A 218 1.76 17.82 -8.25
CA GLN A 218 3.15 17.43 -8.08
C GLN A 218 4.07 18.62 -7.82
N ARG A 219 5.00 18.46 -6.87
CA ARG A 219 6.08 19.42 -6.63
C ARG A 219 7.00 19.50 -7.85
N VAL A 220 7.50 20.71 -8.15
CA VAL A 220 8.41 20.90 -9.29
C VAL A 220 9.72 20.08 -9.12
N GLU A 221 10.19 19.91 -7.88
CA GLU A 221 11.37 19.09 -7.57
C GLU A 221 11.15 17.63 -7.95
N ARG A 222 9.97 17.08 -7.67
CA ARG A 222 9.59 15.73 -8.10
C ARG A 222 9.59 15.61 -9.63
N LEU A 223 8.98 16.55 -10.33
CA LEU A 223 8.95 16.52 -11.81
C LEU A 223 10.37 16.62 -12.40
N ARG A 224 11.24 17.41 -11.79
CA ARG A 224 12.66 17.51 -12.19
C ARG A 224 13.40 16.20 -11.91
N LEU A 225 13.19 15.59 -10.74
CA LEU A 225 13.74 14.26 -10.40
C LEU A 225 13.28 13.20 -11.41
N MET A 226 11.99 13.17 -11.73
CA MET A 226 11.45 12.23 -12.73
C MET A 226 12.09 12.46 -14.10
N GLY A 227 12.18 13.72 -14.55
CA GLY A 227 12.84 14.06 -15.83
C GLY A 227 14.29 13.57 -15.86
N TYR A 228 15.08 13.84 -14.81
CA TYR A 228 16.46 13.36 -14.67
C TYR A 228 16.55 11.83 -14.64
N ALA A 229 15.68 11.17 -13.88
CA ALA A 229 15.66 9.71 -13.79
C ALA A 229 15.41 9.04 -15.14
N LEU A 230 14.52 9.62 -15.96
CA LEU A 230 14.16 9.07 -17.26
C LEU A 230 15.21 9.38 -18.34
N SER A 231 15.81 10.58 -18.34
CA SER A 231 16.77 10.98 -19.37
C SER A 231 18.19 10.50 -19.10
N GLU A 232 18.62 10.49 -17.82
CA GLU A 232 20.02 10.27 -17.46
C GLU A 232 20.27 8.93 -16.73
N CYS A 233 19.24 8.34 -16.08
CA CYS A 233 19.42 7.18 -15.22
C CYS A 233 18.76 5.90 -15.75
N MET A 234 18.00 5.99 -16.85
CA MET A 234 17.31 4.83 -17.42
C MET A 234 18.22 4.07 -18.38
N THR A 235 18.30 2.76 -18.20
CA THR A 235 18.97 1.81 -19.10
C THR A 235 17.95 0.83 -19.65
N VAL A 236 17.93 0.66 -20.97
CA VAL A 236 17.07 -0.31 -21.66
C VAL A 236 17.95 -1.45 -22.18
N ILE A 237 17.49 -2.70 -21.99
CA ILE A 237 18.21 -3.92 -22.37
C ILE A 237 17.27 -4.75 -23.26
N PRO A 238 17.21 -4.45 -24.56
CA PRO A 238 16.23 -5.05 -25.48
C PRO A 238 16.33 -6.57 -25.57
N GLU A 239 17.55 -7.14 -25.51
CA GLU A 239 17.80 -8.57 -25.59
C GLU A 239 17.10 -9.37 -24.47
N TYR A 240 16.90 -8.77 -23.28
CA TYR A 240 16.20 -9.38 -22.14
C TYR A 240 14.78 -8.85 -21.96
N LYS A 241 14.31 -7.95 -22.84
CA LYS A 241 13.03 -7.23 -22.70
C LYS A 241 12.93 -6.54 -21.33
N ALA A 242 14.03 -5.95 -20.88
CA ALA A 242 14.18 -5.36 -19.57
C ALA A 242 14.55 -3.87 -19.66
N ALA A 243 14.17 -3.11 -18.63
CA ALA A 243 14.67 -1.76 -18.40
C ALA A 243 14.90 -1.53 -16.92
N PHE A 244 15.83 -0.66 -16.55
CA PHE A 244 15.96 -0.23 -15.18
C PHE A 244 16.33 1.25 -15.07
N ILE A 245 16.02 1.82 -13.91
CA ILE A 245 16.46 3.15 -13.50
C ILE A 245 17.29 2.97 -12.25
N ALA A 246 18.47 3.61 -12.17
CA ALA A 246 19.35 3.55 -11.01
C ALA A 246 19.78 4.97 -10.60
N ILE A 247 19.45 5.38 -9.37
CA ILE A 247 19.77 6.70 -8.86
C ILE A 247 20.63 6.55 -7.61
N THR A 248 21.81 7.19 -7.63
CA THR A 248 22.69 7.30 -6.47
C THR A 248 22.11 8.27 -5.44
N LYS A 249 22.45 8.07 -4.17
CA LYS A 249 22.02 8.96 -3.08
C LYS A 249 22.39 10.43 -3.33
N ASP A 250 23.62 10.69 -3.77
CA ASP A 250 24.10 12.04 -4.08
C ASP A 250 23.20 12.74 -5.12
N LYS A 251 22.82 12.04 -6.20
CA LYS A 251 21.91 12.59 -7.22
C LYS A 251 20.50 12.77 -6.70
N LEU A 252 20.00 11.82 -5.89
CA LEU A 252 18.69 11.92 -5.29
C LEU A 252 18.59 13.12 -4.36
N ASP A 253 19.57 13.32 -3.48
CA ASP A 253 19.62 14.42 -2.50
C ASP A 253 19.64 15.80 -3.18
N HIS A 254 20.24 15.91 -4.39
CA HIS A 254 20.23 17.14 -5.18
C HIS A 254 18.81 17.66 -5.44
N PHE A 255 17.83 16.76 -5.61
CA PHE A 255 16.43 17.11 -5.85
C PHE A 255 15.62 17.30 -4.57
N LYS A 256 16.21 17.15 -3.37
CA LYS A 256 15.53 17.27 -2.07
C LYS A 256 14.25 16.44 -2.02
N PRO A 257 14.36 15.10 -2.18
CA PRO A 257 13.21 14.24 -2.32
C PRO A 257 12.39 14.22 -1.03
N GLN A 258 11.08 14.07 -1.18
CA GLN A 258 10.14 13.75 -0.11
C GLN A 258 9.64 12.31 -0.27
N SER A 259 8.99 11.80 0.78
CA SER A 259 8.31 10.50 0.72
C SER A 259 7.32 10.48 -0.45
N GLY A 260 7.36 9.44 -1.26
CA GLY A 260 6.51 9.29 -2.46
C GLY A 260 7.08 9.90 -3.76
N ASP A 261 8.12 10.75 -3.72
CA ASP A 261 8.63 11.42 -4.94
C ASP A 261 9.20 10.47 -6.00
N THR A 262 9.61 9.27 -5.61
CA THR A 262 10.11 8.24 -6.56
C THR A 262 9.05 7.23 -6.99
N GLU A 263 7.81 7.34 -6.49
CA GLU A 263 6.73 6.47 -6.91
C GLU A 263 6.42 6.63 -8.40
N GLY A 264 6.17 5.49 -9.06
CA GLY A 264 5.87 5.44 -10.49
C GLY A 264 7.10 5.36 -11.40
N LEU A 265 8.33 5.65 -10.95
CA LEU A 265 9.53 5.59 -11.80
C LEU A 265 9.73 4.20 -12.41
N VAL A 266 9.57 3.12 -11.65
CA VAL A 266 9.69 1.76 -12.18
C VAL A 266 8.63 1.45 -13.24
N ASN A 267 7.42 2.03 -13.11
CA ASN A 267 6.36 1.84 -14.10
C ASN A 267 6.67 2.60 -15.40
N MET A 268 7.35 3.75 -15.31
CA MET A 268 7.83 4.46 -16.49
C MET A 268 8.88 3.64 -17.25
N ALA A 269 9.82 3.01 -16.55
CA ALA A 269 10.76 2.06 -17.18
C ALA A 269 10.04 0.88 -17.81
N LEU A 270 9.01 0.31 -17.13
CA LEU A 270 8.20 -0.77 -17.68
C LEU A 270 7.37 -0.35 -18.91
N SER A 271 7.08 0.94 -19.06
CA SER A 271 6.29 1.46 -20.20
C SER A 271 7.07 1.52 -21.52
N VAL A 272 8.39 1.36 -21.48
CA VAL A 272 9.22 1.30 -22.70
C VAL A 272 8.74 0.17 -23.61
N GLU A 273 8.66 0.45 -24.89
CA GLU A 273 8.22 -0.53 -25.90
C GLU A 273 9.07 -1.81 -25.85
N GLY A 274 8.43 -2.97 -25.90
CA GLY A 274 9.09 -4.27 -25.83
C GLY A 274 9.52 -4.71 -24.42
N THR A 275 9.42 -3.85 -23.40
CA THR A 275 9.82 -4.18 -22.03
C THR A 275 8.73 -5.00 -21.31
N THR A 276 9.16 -6.09 -20.68
CA THR A 276 8.30 -6.98 -19.88
C THR A 276 8.71 -7.07 -18.42
N ILE A 277 9.90 -6.58 -18.04
CA ILE A 277 10.36 -6.45 -16.66
C ILE A 277 11.09 -5.13 -16.48
N ALA A 278 10.85 -4.47 -15.36
CA ALA A 278 11.59 -3.27 -14.97
C ALA A 278 12.01 -3.30 -13.52
N ALA A 279 13.13 -2.64 -13.22
CA ALA A 279 13.63 -2.40 -11.87
C ALA A 279 13.90 -0.91 -11.65
N PHE A 280 13.69 -0.45 -10.43
CA PHE A 280 14.17 0.84 -9.96
C PHE A 280 15.05 0.63 -8.75
N PHE A 281 16.30 1.06 -8.83
CA PHE A 281 17.29 0.99 -7.77
C PHE A 281 17.51 2.38 -7.21
N ARG A 282 17.27 2.54 -5.92
CA ARG A 282 17.50 3.77 -5.17
C ARG A 282 18.52 3.52 -4.07
N GLU A 283 19.63 4.23 -4.13
CA GLU A 283 20.63 4.20 -3.07
C GLU A 283 20.17 5.08 -1.90
N ASP A 284 20.10 4.52 -0.70
CA ASP A 284 19.89 5.19 0.57
C ASP A 284 21.22 5.18 1.37
N ASP A 285 21.23 5.66 2.63
CA ASP A 285 22.45 5.76 3.44
C ASP A 285 23.12 4.40 3.73
N ASP A 286 22.33 3.37 3.96
CA ASP A 286 22.80 2.05 4.43
C ASP A 286 22.34 0.89 3.54
N CYS A 287 21.56 1.16 2.52
CA CYS A 287 20.99 0.12 1.67
C CYS A 287 20.61 0.63 0.28
N VAL A 288 20.36 -0.30 -0.63
CA VAL A 288 19.69 -0.06 -1.90
C VAL A 288 18.24 -0.53 -1.76
N ARG A 289 17.29 0.38 -1.96
CA ARG A 289 15.87 0.02 -2.11
C ARG A 289 15.59 -0.31 -3.56
N ILE A 290 14.83 -1.37 -3.76
CA ILE A 290 14.54 -1.87 -5.10
C ILE A 290 13.02 -1.99 -5.27
N SER A 291 12.54 -1.52 -6.41
CA SER A 291 11.17 -1.79 -6.85
C SER A 291 11.22 -2.56 -8.15
N PHE A 292 10.50 -3.68 -8.22
CA PHE A 292 10.37 -4.49 -9.42
C PHE A 292 8.95 -4.44 -9.95
N ARG A 293 8.82 -4.42 -11.27
CA ARG A 293 7.55 -4.55 -11.97
C ARG A 293 7.70 -5.47 -13.18
N SER A 294 6.64 -6.19 -13.51
CA SER A 294 6.64 -7.06 -14.70
C SER A 294 5.28 -7.05 -15.40
N LYS A 295 5.27 -7.60 -16.62
CA LYS A 295 4.07 -7.87 -17.42
C LYS A 295 3.91 -9.37 -17.65
N GLY A 296 2.66 -9.82 -17.75
CA GLY A 296 2.33 -11.19 -18.13
C GLY A 296 2.71 -12.23 -17.06
N THR A 297 3.47 -13.24 -17.49
CA THR A 297 3.77 -14.41 -16.66
C THR A 297 5.00 -14.27 -15.78
N ARG A 298 5.84 -13.25 -16.00
CA ARG A 298 7.05 -13.03 -15.20
C ARG A 298 6.70 -12.71 -13.75
N ASP A 299 7.28 -13.48 -12.82
CA ASP A 299 6.99 -13.38 -11.39
C ASP A 299 8.13 -12.69 -10.65
N VAL A 300 8.00 -11.37 -10.47
CA VAL A 300 9.00 -10.58 -9.73
C VAL A 300 8.92 -10.78 -8.21
N ASN A 301 7.83 -11.34 -7.67
CA ASN A 301 7.74 -11.67 -6.25
C ASN A 301 8.64 -12.86 -5.91
N GLN A 302 8.58 -13.94 -6.70
CA GLN A 302 9.48 -15.08 -6.53
C GLN A 302 10.94 -14.67 -6.65
N MET A 303 11.30 -13.87 -7.67
CA MET A 303 12.63 -13.32 -7.84
C MET A 303 13.09 -12.49 -6.63
N ALA A 304 12.25 -11.56 -6.16
CA ALA A 304 12.57 -10.70 -5.03
C ALA A 304 12.81 -11.53 -3.75
N ARG A 305 11.99 -12.55 -3.50
CA ARG A 305 12.15 -13.47 -2.35
C ARG A 305 13.41 -14.30 -2.45
N ALA A 306 13.68 -14.89 -3.62
CA ALA A 306 14.80 -15.80 -3.81
C ALA A 306 16.17 -15.09 -3.78
N HIS A 307 16.24 -13.86 -4.29
CA HIS A 307 17.54 -13.22 -4.58
C HIS A 307 17.74 -11.86 -3.90
N PHE A 308 16.68 -11.18 -3.41
CA PHE A 308 16.81 -9.78 -2.95
C PHE A 308 16.25 -9.53 -1.54
N ASN A 309 15.94 -10.57 -0.77
CA ASN A 309 15.30 -10.43 0.56
C ASN A 309 14.03 -9.55 0.49
N GLY A 310 13.24 -9.74 -0.57
CA GLY A 310 12.08 -8.91 -0.85
C GLY A 310 10.77 -9.70 -0.89
N GLY A 311 9.74 -9.07 -1.46
CA GLY A 311 8.44 -9.69 -1.64
C GLY A 311 7.41 -8.70 -2.19
N GLY A 312 6.19 -9.19 -2.38
CA GLY A 312 5.09 -8.41 -2.93
C GLY A 312 4.09 -9.28 -3.68
N HIS A 313 3.57 -8.74 -4.77
CA HIS A 313 2.69 -9.43 -5.70
C HIS A 313 3.48 -9.97 -6.91
N LYS A 314 2.88 -10.90 -7.65
CA LYS A 314 3.48 -11.50 -8.85
C LYS A 314 4.13 -10.48 -9.79
N ASN A 315 3.45 -9.39 -10.09
CA ASN A 315 3.91 -8.37 -11.04
C ASN A 315 4.42 -7.07 -10.38
N ALA A 316 4.46 -7.01 -9.04
CA ALA A 316 4.92 -5.84 -8.29
C ALA A 316 5.58 -6.29 -6.98
N ALA A 317 6.89 -6.16 -6.87
CA ALA A 317 7.64 -6.54 -5.67
C ALA A 317 8.62 -5.44 -5.26
N GLY A 318 8.97 -5.43 -3.98
CA GLY A 318 9.99 -4.56 -3.41
C GLY A 318 11.06 -5.35 -2.70
N ALA A 319 12.24 -4.75 -2.55
CA ALA A 319 13.34 -5.36 -1.82
C ALA A 319 14.25 -4.29 -1.20
N ARG A 320 15.10 -4.73 -0.26
CA ARG A 320 16.14 -3.89 0.35
C ARG A 320 17.41 -4.74 0.54
N LEU A 321 18.53 -4.26 0.01
CA LEU A 321 19.83 -4.90 0.16
C LEU A 321 20.85 -3.94 0.79
N HIS A 322 21.62 -4.43 1.76
CA HIS A 322 22.75 -3.72 2.39
C HIS A 322 24.05 -3.99 1.61
N GLU A 323 24.03 -3.63 0.33
CA GLU A 323 25.12 -3.83 -0.64
C GLU A 323 25.27 -2.55 -1.47
N SER A 324 26.34 -2.43 -2.26
CA SER A 324 26.52 -1.28 -3.16
C SER A 324 25.50 -1.30 -4.29
N LEU A 325 25.19 -0.11 -4.82
CA LEU A 325 24.29 0.05 -5.97
C LEU A 325 24.79 -0.76 -7.17
N GLU A 326 26.10 -0.70 -7.46
CA GLU A 326 26.72 -1.41 -8.57
C GLU A 326 26.58 -2.94 -8.43
N HIS A 327 26.85 -3.48 -7.22
CA HIS A 327 26.69 -4.91 -6.96
C HIS A 327 25.22 -5.36 -7.11
N THR A 328 24.29 -4.56 -6.58
CA THR A 328 22.84 -4.84 -6.66
C THR A 328 22.36 -4.87 -8.11
N ILE A 329 22.80 -3.91 -8.95
CA ILE A 329 22.49 -3.88 -10.39
C ILE A 329 23.13 -5.08 -11.08
N GLY A 330 24.39 -5.40 -10.78
CA GLY A 330 25.10 -6.55 -11.34
C GLY A 330 24.35 -7.87 -11.12
N LYS A 331 23.85 -8.06 -9.91
CA LYS A 331 23.01 -9.22 -9.55
C LYS A 331 21.73 -9.32 -10.39
N PHE A 332 21.05 -8.22 -10.61
CA PHE A 332 19.85 -8.18 -11.46
C PHE A 332 20.18 -8.54 -12.91
N LEU A 333 21.28 -8.00 -13.45
CA LEU A 333 21.72 -8.29 -14.81
C LEU A 333 22.12 -9.76 -14.97
N GLU A 334 22.79 -10.35 -13.99
CA GLU A 334 23.15 -11.77 -13.99
C GLU A 334 21.92 -12.68 -14.03
N LEU A 335 20.88 -12.38 -13.25
CA LEU A 335 19.62 -13.13 -13.26
C LEU A 335 18.90 -13.04 -14.61
N LEU A 336 18.92 -11.86 -15.26
CA LEU A 336 18.40 -11.71 -16.63
C LEU A 336 19.17 -12.60 -17.62
N GLN A 337 20.52 -12.62 -17.55
CA GLN A 337 21.36 -13.43 -18.43
C GLN A 337 21.13 -14.93 -18.24
N LYS A 338 20.88 -15.39 -17.01
CA LYS A 338 20.60 -16.80 -16.70
C LYS A 338 19.18 -17.22 -17.05
N GLY A 339 18.30 -16.28 -17.38
CA GLY A 339 16.88 -16.57 -17.64
C GLY A 339 16.11 -16.98 -16.38
N GLU A 340 16.57 -16.56 -15.22
CA GLU A 340 15.96 -16.87 -13.92
C GLU A 340 14.82 -15.88 -13.53
N ILE A 341 14.42 -15.06 -14.52
CA ILE A 341 13.37 -14.05 -14.34
C ILE A 341 12.33 -14.12 -15.48
#